data_9477bb3ee7c37349b51a54d69b19124d
#
_entry.id   9477bb3ee7c37349b51a54d69b19124d
#
_cell.length_a   1.000
_cell.length_b   1.000
_cell.length_c   1.000
_cell.angle_alpha   90.00
_cell.angle_beta   90.00
_cell.angle_gamma   90.00
#
_symmetry.space_group_name_H-M   'P 1'
#
loop_
_entity.id
_entity.type
_entity.pdbx_description
1 polymer ?
#
loop_
_entity_poly.entity_id
_entity_poly.type
_entity_poly.pdbx_seq_one_letter_code
_entity_poly.pdbx_strand_id
1 'polypeptide(L)'
;MPKKLLSWLLLSCLLVGCMESGDDPPSTPFPFRWSEAADTPPESDRSFVPYDHVGLITPGIAVARIENLYGSDALKSLDMADGEGSPSPGYVLFPGTYDELRIELGEDKQPTRVSFSHPRTRWHHAETKLTVGTELAELREMNGEPFSFTGFGWDSAGTITDWNGGALADILVRLTYAPERVSGGGLPDTLLGDRRLSSDSSYVAALGLRVREIVVPLR
;
A
#
# COMPACT_ATOMS: atom_id res chain seq x y z
N MET A 1 22.71 39.14 -75.39
CA MET A 1 22.25 39.40 -73.98
C MET A 1 21.24 38.36 -73.58
N PRO A 2 21.57 37.36 -72.77
CA PRO A 2 20.71 36.24 -72.47
C PRO A 2 19.89 36.51 -71.20
N LYS A 3 18.62 36.21 -71.27
CA LYS A 3 17.65 36.25 -70.20
C LYS A 3 17.79 35.00 -69.35
N LYS A 4 18.01 35.17 -68.06
CA LYS A 4 18.03 34.08 -67.02
C LYS A 4 16.60 33.71 -66.68
N LEU A 5 16.20 32.50 -67.00
CA LEU A 5 14.97 31.85 -66.45
C LEU A 5 15.26 31.27 -65.10
N LEU A 6 14.54 31.76 -64.11
CA LEU A 6 14.58 31.26 -62.74
C LEU A 6 13.54 30.17 -62.59
N SER A 7 13.95 28.92 -62.47
CA SER A 7 13.10 27.77 -62.29
C SER A 7 12.81 27.61 -60.78
N TRP A 8 11.57 27.77 -60.38
CA TRP A 8 11.08 27.49 -59.04
C TRP A 8 10.76 26.00 -58.95
N LEU A 9 11.56 25.28 -58.20
CA LEU A 9 11.29 23.91 -57.79
C LEU A 9 10.42 23.97 -56.52
N LEU A 10 9.14 23.64 -56.66
CA LEU A 10 8.22 23.38 -55.55
C LEU A 10 8.59 22.02 -54.92
N LEU A 11 9.24 22.07 -53.76
CA LEU A 11 9.51 20.90 -52.95
C LEU A 11 8.25 20.61 -52.11
N SER A 12 7.45 19.65 -52.57
CA SER A 12 6.29 19.13 -51.87
C SER A 12 6.76 18.22 -50.71
N CYS A 13 6.79 18.75 -49.48
CA CYS A 13 6.97 17.94 -48.28
C CYS A 13 5.70 17.14 -48.03
N LEU A 14 5.70 15.87 -48.37
CA LEU A 14 4.75 14.88 -47.87
C LEU A 14 5.08 14.64 -46.41
N LEU A 15 4.30 15.25 -45.51
CA LEU A 15 4.25 14.87 -44.08
C LEU A 15 3.53 13.51 -43.99
N VAL A 16 4.32 12.44 -43.99
CA VAL A 16 3.84 11.14 -43.51
C VAL A 16 3.69 11.26 -42.01
N GLY A 17 2.48 11.52 -41.55
CA GLY A 17 2.11 11.40 -40.16
C GLY A 17 2.20 9.93 -39.77
N CYS A 18 3.23 9.53 -39.06
CA CYS A 18 3.20 8.31 -38.25
C CYS A 18 2.13 8.51 -37.18
N MET A 19 0.98 7.90 -37.40
CA MET A 19 0.06 7.57 -36.33
C MET A 19 0.78 6.50 -35.49
N GLU A 20 1.46 6.94 -34.47
CA GLU A 20 1.87 6.10 -33.34
C GLU A 20 0.57 5.65 -32.69
N SER A 21 0.14 4.43 -33.03
CA SER A 21 -0.84 3.70 -32.25
C SER A 21 -0.22 3.50 -30.88
N GLY A 22 -0.63 4.33 -29.94
CA GLY A 22 -0.29 4.14 -28.54
C GLY A 22 -0.99 2.90 -28.02
N ASP A 23 -0.43 1.74 -28.29
CA ASP A 23 -0.61 0.55 -27.48
C ASP A 23 0.26 0.76 -26.25
N ASP A 24 -0.18 1.66 -25.37
CA ASP A 24 0.29 1.60 -23.99
C ASP A 24 -0.04 0.20 -23.48
N PRO A 25 0.96 -0.59 -23.07
CA PRO A 25 0.68 -1.86 -22.44
C PRO A 25 -0.25 -1.57 -21.25
N PRO A 26 -1.27 -2.42 -21.00
CA PRO A 26 -2.17 -2.22 -19.88
C PRO A 26 -1.30 -2.00 -18.65
N SER A 27 -1.48 -0.84 -18.01
CA SER A 27 -0.77 -0.51 -16.78
C SER A 27 -1.13 -1.58 -15.77
N THR A 28 -0.25 -2.57 -15.62
CA THR A 28 -0.40 -3.58 -14.58
C THR A 28 -0.34 -2.83 -13.27
N PRO A 29 -1.38 -2.89 -12.41
CA PRO A 29 -1.42 -2.14 -11.16
C PRO A 29 -0.42 -2.63 -10.12
N PHE A 30 0.56 -3.41 -10.51
CA PHE A 30 1.53 -4.07 -9.63
C PHE A 30 2.92 -4.09 -10.25
N PRO A 31 3.93 -4.00 -9.42
CA PRO A 31 3.92 -4.02 -7.95
C PRO A 31 3.52 -2.69 -7.33
N PHE A 32 2.99 -2.75 -6.12
CA PHE A 32 2.72 -1.55 -5.32
C PHE A 32 4.01 -0.72 -5.16
N ARG A 33 3.91 0.57 -5.41
CA ARG A 33 5.03 1.51 -5.23
C ARG A 33 4.68 2.47 -4.10
N TRP A 34 5.60 2.62 -3.16
CA TRP A 34 5.48 3.65 -2.14
C TRP A 34 5.81 5.03 -2.72
N SER A 35 4.98 6.01 -2.41
CA SER A 35 5.26 7.41 -2.73
C SER A 35 6.40 7.94 -1.84
N GLU A 36 7.11 8.95 -2.33
CA GLU A 36 8.01 9.71 -1.47
C GLU A 36 7.21 10.48 -0.41
N ALA A 37 7.74 10.54 0.80
CA ALA A 37 7.14 11.22 1.94
C ALA A 37 8.24 11.90 2.77
N ALA A 38 7.85 12.81 3.64
CA ALA A 38 8.78 13.50 4.55
C ALA A 38 9.01 12.70 5.84
N ASP A 39 10.11 13.02 6.54
CA ASP A 39 10.35 12.50 7.88
C ASP A 39 9.35 13.09 8.87
N THR A 40 8.89 12.27 9.81
CA THR A 40 8.02 12.72 10.91
C THR A 40 8.83 13.13 12.12
N PRO A 41 8.41 14.15 12.89
CA PRO A 41 9.07 14.49 14.16
C PRO A 41 9.19 13.30 15.13
N PRO A 42 10.29 13.18 15.87
CA PRO A 42 10.65 11.94 16.59
C PRO A 42 9.81 11.61 17.84
N GLU A 43 8.99 12.49 18.36
CA GLU A 43 8.59 12.53 19.77
C GLU A 43 7.27 11.83 20.16
N SER A 44 6.87 10.75 19.51
CA SER A 44 5.73 10.01 20.01
C SER A 44 5.93 8.50 19.90
N ASP A 45 5.24 7.75 20.76
CA ASP A 45 5.16 6.31 20.66
C ASP A 45 4.64 5.89 19.28
N ARG A 46 5.29 4.91 18.68
CA ARG A 46 4.96 4.32 17.38
C ARG A 46 4.66 2.83 17.50
N SER A 47 4.49 2.33 18.72
CA SER A 47 4.06 0.96 18.93
C SER A 47 2.57 0.78 18.71
N PHE A 48 2.16 -0.43 18.36
CA PHE A 48 0.77 -0.82 18.35
C PHE A 48 0.56 -2.20 18.97
N VAL A 49 -0.61 -2.38 19.55
CA VAL A 49 -1.18 -3.67 19.99
C VAL A 49 -2.64 -3.70 19.54
N PRO A 50 -3.07 -4.73 18.76
CA PRO A 50 -4.47 -4.86 18.34
C PRO A 50 -5.44 -4.78 19.53
N TYR A 51 -6.57 -4.08 19.34
CA TYR A 51 -7.62 -3.86 20.33
C TYR A 51 -7.20 -3.09 21.59
N ASP A 52 -5.95 -2.64 21.67
CA ASP A 52 -5.43 -1.88 22.83
C ASP A 52 -4.99 -0.47 22.42
N HIS A 53 -4.00 -0.33 21.54
CA HIS A 53 -3.54 0.99 21.12
C HIS A 53 -2.79 1.00 19.79
N VAL A 54 -2.74 2.19 19.17
CA VAL A 54 -1.78 2.55 18.13
C VAL A 54 -1.18 3.92 18.50
N GLY A 55 0.03 3.92 19.03
CA GLY A 55 0.59 5.08 19.70
C GLY A 55 -0.32 5.55 20.84
N LEU A 56 -0.79 6.80 20.75
CA LEU A 56 -1.70 7.36 21.76
C LEU A 56 -3.20 7.18 21.41
N ILE A 57 -3.52 6.47 20.33
CA ILE A 57 -4.88 6.20 19.90
C ILE A 57 -5.35 4.90 20.55
N THR A 58 -6.37 4.99 21.41
CA THR A 58 -6.95 3.85 22.13
C THR A 58 -8.40 3.63 21.72
N PRO A 59 -8.97 2.43 21.96
CA PRO A 59 -10.40 2.19 21.76
C PRO A 59 -11.27 3.24 22.45
N GLY A 60 -12.29 3.73 21.74
CA GLY A 60 -13.23 4.71 22.30
C GLY A 60 -12.71 6.14 22.42
N ILE A 61 -11.51 6.43 21.98
CA ILE A 61 -10.96 7.79 22.02
C ILE A 61 -11.74 8.70 21.06
N ALA A 62 -12.09 9.90 21.51
CA ALA A 62 -12.69 10.91 20.66
C ALA A 62 -11.65 11.55 19.74
N VAL A 63 -12.03 11.87 18.49
CA VAL A 63 -11.14 12.52 17.51
C VAL A 63 -10.53 13.82 18.05
N ALA A 64 -11.33 14.65 18.73
CA ALA A 64 -10.83 15.87 19.37
C ALA A 64 -9.72 15.61 20.41
N ARG A 65 -9.73 14.44 21.03
CA ARG A 65 -8.66 14.04 21.96
C ARG A 65 -7.40 13.66 21.21
N ILE A 66 -7.51 12.99 20.05
CA ILE A 66 -6.38 12.68 19.15
C ILE A 66 -5.73 13.99 18.69
N GLU A 67 -6.55 14.95 18.27
CA GLU A 67 -6.09 16.29 17.88
C GLU A 67 -5.32 17.00 19.00
N ASN A 68 -5.83 16.92 20.23
CA ASN A 68 -5.14 17.50 21.38
C ASN A 68 -3.81 16.80 21.72
N LEU A 69 -3.70 15.49 21.48
CA LEU A 69 -2.50 14.71 21.79
C LEU A 69 -1.38 14.92 20.76
N TYR A 70 -1.74 15.01 19.48
CA TYR A 70 -0.77 15.09 18.39
C TYR A 70 -0.62 16.51 17.81
N GLY A 71 -1.55 17.41 18.11
CA GLY A 71 -1.63 18.76 17.53
C GLY A 71 -2.55 18.83 16.31
N SER A 72 -3.22 19.97 16.13
CA SER A 72 -4.17 20.20 15.04
C SER A 72 -3.54 20.11 13.64
N ASP A 73 -2.26 20.44 13.52
CA ASP A 73 -1.54 20.39 12.25
C ASP A 73 -1.19 18.95 11.83
N ALA A 74 -1.09 18.04 12.81
CA ALA A 74 -0.78 16.64 12.58
C ALA A 74 -1.99 15.81 12.13
N LEU A 75 -3.22 16.28 12.32
CA LEU A 75 -4.46 15.55 12.02
C LEU A 75 -5.27 16.27 10.94
N LYS A 76 -5.62 15.58 9.86
CA LYS A 76 -6.46 16.10 8.77
C LYS A 76 -7.64 15.18 8.54
N SER A 77 -8.83 15.76 8.28
CA SER A 77 -9.99 14.98 7.82
C SER A 77 -9.75 14.42 6.43
N LEU A 78 -10.22 13.22 6.19
CA LEU A 78 -10.15 12.52 4.91
C LEU A 78 -11.45 11.77 4.67
N ASP A 79 -12.01 11.90 3.46
CA ASP A 79 -13.06 11.01 2.99
C ASP A 79 -12.39 9.73 2.47
N MET A 80 -12.62 8.62 3.15
CA MET A 80 -12.04 7.34 2.82
C MET A 80 -12.98 6.60 1.87
N ALA A 81 -12.45 6.07 0.76
CA ALA A 81 -13.23 5.23 -0.14
C ALA A 81 -13.40 3.84 0.50
N ASP A 82 -14.63 3.41 0.72
CA ASP A 82 -14.97 2.10 1.30
C ASP A 82 -15.07 0.97 0.25
N GLY A 83 -14.75 1.24 -1.00
CA GLY A 83 -14.84 0.27 -2.10
C GLY A 83 -16.27 0.05 -2.65
N GLU A 84 -17.30 0.50 -1.94
CA GLU A 84 -18.71 0.39 -2.36
C GLU A 84 -19.32 1.71 -2.84
N GLY A 85 -18.52 2.76 -2.97
CA GLY A 85 -18.90 4.01 -3.62
C GLY A 85 -19.43 5.12 -2.72
N SER A 86 -19.53 4.91 -1.41
CA SER A 86 -19.83 5.97 -0.45
C SER A 86 -18.58 6.31 0.35
N PRO A 87 -18.12 7.58 0.37
CA PRO A 87 -16.97 7.95 1.18
C PRO A 87 -17.32 7.80 2.67
N SER A 88 -16.53 7.01 3.39
CA SER A 88 -16.61 6.94 4.85
C SER A 88 -15.75 8.04 5.48
N PRO A 89 -16.23 8.73 6.52
CA PRO A 89 -15.45 9.75 7.18
C PRO A 89 -14.26 9.12 7.91
N GLY A 90 -13.10 9.74 7.78
CA GLY A 90 -11.88 9.32 8.43
C GLY A 90 -10.93 10.46 8.69
N TYR A 91 -9.75 10.14 9.17
CA TYR A 91 -8.69 11.09 9.43
C TYR A 91 -7.34 10.52 9.00
N VAL A 92 -6.42 11.42 8.70
CA VAL A 92 -5.01 11.09 8.48
C VAL A 92 -4.20 11.78 9.56
N LEU A 93 -3.43 11.01 10.31
CA LEU A 93 -2.42 11.50 11.24
C LEU A 93 -1.07 11.55 10.51
N PHE A 94 -0.31 12.62 10.72
CA PHE A 94 0.97 12.89 10.04
C PHE A 94 0.92 12.85 8.52
N PRO A 95 -0.02 13.57 7.87
CA PRO A 95 -0.22 13.51 6.43
C PRO A 95 1.06 13.85 5.66
N GLY A 96 1.36 13.07 4.63
CA GLY A 96 2.52 13.27 3.76
C GLY A 96 3.88 12.95 4.41
N THR A 97 3.89 12.26 5.54
CA THR A 97 5.12 11.78 6.18
C THR A 97 5.29 10.26 6.08
N TYR A 98 6.45 9.74 6.43
CA TYR A 98 6.68 8.28 6.48
C TYR A 98 5.79 7.58 7.52
N ASP A 99 5.37 8.29 8.56
CA ASP A 99 4.49 7.77 9.61
C ASP A 99 3.01 8.10 9.37
N GLU A 100 2.63 8.44 8.15
CA GLU A 100 1.22 8.65 7.82
C GLU A 100 0.37 7.46 8.28
N LEU A 101 -0.66 7.77 9.08
CA LEU A 101 -1.58 6.80 9.63
C LEU A 101 -3.01 7.19 9.25
N ARG A 102 -3.72 6.29 8.61
CA ARG A 102 -5.13 6.48 8.27
C ARG A 102 -6.00 5.93 9.37
N ILE A 103 -6.98 6.70 9.82
CA ILE A 103 -7.88 6.41 10.92
C ILE A 103 -9.29 6.27 10.34
N GLU A 104 -9.84 5.08 10.35
CA GLU A 104 -11.22 4.83 9.98
C GLU A 104 -12.14 4.98 11.19
N LEU A 105 -13.30 5.62 10.99
CA LEU A 105 -14.31 5.80 12.01
C LEU A 105 -15.49 4.86 11.79
N GLY A 106 -16.06 4.41 12.88
CA GLY A 106 -17.36 3.74 12.89
C GLY A 106 -18.52 4.75 12.84
N GLU A 107 -19.74 4.22 12.84
CA GLU A 107 -20.99 5.01 12.87
C GLU A 107 -21.07 5.94 14.07
N ASP A 108 -20.50 5.54 15.19
CA ASP A 108 -20.39 6.33 16.42
C ASP A 108 -19.28 7.39 16.40
N LYS A 109 -18.61 7.58 15.23
CA LYS A 109 -17.52 8.53 15.00
C LYS A 109 -16.29 8.28 15.89
N GLN A 110 -16.11 7.07 16.36
CA GLN A 110 -14.90 6.66 17.07
C GLN A 110 -14.00 5.82 16.14
N PRO A 111 -12.67 5.84 16.34
CA PRO A 111 -11.75 4.99 15.61
C PRO A 111 -12.09 3.50 15.73
N THR A 112 -12.20 2.82 14.61
CA THR A 112 -12.44 1.37 14.54
C THR A 112 -11.18 0.62 14.17
N ARG A 113 -10.40 1.20 13.27
CA ARG A 113 -9.12 0.66 12.82
C ARG A 113 -8.23 1.76 12.28
N VAL A 114 -6.96 1.47 12.24
CA VAL A 114 -5.95 2.34 11.65
C VAL A 114 -5.11 1.56 10.65
N SER A 115 -4.62 2.22 9.61
CA SER A 115 -3.74 1.59 8.63
C SER A 115 -2.56 2.48 8.27
N PHE A 116 -1.46 1.83 7.90
CA PHE A 116 -0.24 2.48 7.42
C PHE A 116 0.50 1.59 6.43
N SER A 117 1.24 2.19 5.49
CA SER A 117 1.78 1.45 4.34
C SER A 117 3.16 1.91 3.87
N HIS A 118 3.81 2.87 4.54
CA HIS A 118 5.11 3.34 4.07
C HIS A 118 6.27 2.49 4.64
N PRO A 119 7.25 2.00 3.82
CA PRO A 119 8.32 1.10 4.29
C PRO A 119 9.36 1.76 5.20
N ARG A 120 9.36 3.10 5.28
CA ARG A 120 10.18 3.86 6.24
C ARG A 120 9.41 4.29 7.48
N THR A 121 8.19 3.78 7.66
CA THR A 121 7.40 4.05 8.86
C THR A 121 8.09 3.53 10.11
N ARG A 122 7.86 4.19 11.21
CA ARG A 122 8.31 3.74 12.54
C ARG A 122 7.23 2.97 13.30
N TRP A 123 6.00 2.89 12.75
CA TRP A 123 4.94 2.09 13.34
C TRP A 123 5.31 0.61 13.36
N HIS A 124 5.24 -0.01 14.53
CA HIS A 124 5.61 -1.41 14.71
C HIS A 124 4.79 -2.07 15.81
N HIS A 125 4.57 -3.37 15.68
CA HIS A 125 3.95 -4.16 16.75
C HIS A 125 4.84 -4.16 17.99
N ALA A 126 4.25 -3.92 19.16
CA ALA A 126 5.00 -3.72 20.41
C ALA A 126 5.96 -4.88 20.75
N GLU A 127 5.51 -6.11 20.55
CA GLU A 127 6.27 -7.32 20.90
C GLU A 127 7.12 -7.82 19.73
N THR A 128 6.50 -8.18 18.60
CA THR A 128 7.17 -8.86 17.48
C THR A 128 7.99 -7.94 16.60
N LYS A 129 7.79 -6.61 16.71
CA LYS A 129 8.38 -5.59 15.83
C LYS A 129 7.92 -5.66 14.37
N LEU A 130 6.82 -6.37 14.08
CA LEU A 130 6.20 -6.36 12.76
C LEU A 130 5.97 -4.92 12.29
N THR A 131 6.43 -4.63 11.08
CA THR A 131 6.29 -3.33 10.43
C THR A 131 6.13 -3.48 8.91
N VAL A 132 5.87 -2.39 8.19
CA VAL A 132 5.85 -2.38 6.73
C VAL A 132 7.27 -2.63 6.20
N GLY A 133 7.38 -3.47 5.18
CA GLY A 133 8.67 -3.91 4.64
C GLY A 133 9.19 -5.21 5.23
N THR A 134 8.64 -5.72 6.35
CA THR A 134 8.98 -7.04 6.91
C THR A 134 8.89 -8.11 5.82
N GLU A 135 9.96 -8.88 5.64
CA GLU A 135 10.04 -9.92 4.62
C GLU A 135 9.22 -11.16 4.99
N LEU A 136 8.82 -11.95 3.99
CA LEU A 136 7.99 -13.15 4.17
C LEU A 136 8.57 -14.13 5.19
N ALA A 137 9.88 -14.37 5.15
CA ALA A 137 10.54 -15.31 6.05
C ALA A 137 10.44 -14.86 7.52
N GLU A 138 10.72 -13.57 7.77
CA GLU A 138 10.63 -12.96 9.07
C GLU A 138 9.16 -12.92 9.57
N LEU A 139 8.22 -12.59 8.68
CA LEU A 139 6.80 -12.59 9.00
C LEU A 139 6.28 -13.98 9.41
N ARG A 140 6.76 -15.05 8.76
CA ARG A 140 6.45 -16.43 9.15
C ARG A 140 7.04 -16.79 10.52
N GLU A 141 8.26 -16.36 10.80
CA GLU A 141 8.89 -16.55 12.09
C GLU A 141 8.15 -15.85 13.21
N MET A 142 7.75 -14.58 12.98
CA MET A 142 6.92 -13.80 13.92
C MET A 142 5.56 -14.44 14.18
N ASN A 143 4.94 -15.03 13.15
CA ASN A 143 3.63 -15.68 13.27
C ASN A 143 3.73 -17.05 13.97
N GLY A 144 4.86 -17.74 13.83
CA GLY A 144 5.10 -19.10 14.35
C GLY A 144 4.51 -20.22 13.52
N GLU A 145 3.55 -19.91 12.62
CA GLU A 145 2.86 -20.87 11.75
C GLU A 145 2.84 -20.37 10.30
N PRO A 146 2.81 -21.29 9.30
CA PRO A 146 2.52 -20.91 7.92
C PRO A 146 1.13 -20.30 7.81
N PHE A 147 0.96 -19.32 6.94
CA PHE A 147 -0.30 -18.63 6.75
C PHE A 147 -0.72 -18.61 5.27
N SER A 148 -2.00 -18.29 5.03
CA SER A 148 -2.55 -18.17 3.69
C SER A 148 -2.90 -16.73 3.35
N PHE A 149 -2.77 -16.38 2.07
CA PHE A 149 -3.09 -15.06 1.56
C PHE A 149 -3.65 -15.15 0.14
N THR A 150 -4.31 -14.07 -0.32
CA THR A 150 -4.85 -13.98 -1.69
C THR A 150 -3.76 -13.75 -2.72
N GLY A 151 -3.97 -14.20 -3.94
CA GLY A 151 -3.10 -13.88 -5.08
C GLY A 151 -3.09 -12.39 -5.41
N PHE A 152 -2.40 -12.03 -6.48
CA PHE A 152 -2.13 -10.65 -6.88
C PHE A 152 -2.97 -10.21 -8.08
N GLY A 153 -2.88 -8.94 -8.47
CA GLY A 153 -3.53 -8.40 -9.68
C GLY A 153 -4.97 -7.92 -9.49
N TRP A 154 -5.42 -7.68 -8.25
CA TRP A 154 -6.77 -7.18 -7.92
C TRP A 154 -6.76 -6.38 -6.60
N ASP A 155 -7.89 -5.80 -6.20
CA ASP A 155 -7.98 -4.84 -5.09
C ASP A 155 -7.55 -5.41 -3.73
N SER A 156 -7.89 -6.68 -3.46
CA SER A 156 -7.51 -7.36 -2.22
C SER A 156 -6.21 -8.17 -2.34
N ALA A 157 -5.38 -7.84 -3.32
CA ALA A 157 -4.13 -8.55 -3.60
C ALA A 157 -3.21 -8.67 -2.38
N GLY A 158 -2.70 -9.89 -2.16
CA GLY A 158 -1.74 -10.18 -1.10
C GLY A 158 -2.29 -10.09 0.31
N THR A 159 -3.62 -9.99 0.49
CA THR A 159 -4.23 -9.95 1.83
C THR A 159 -4.10 -11.29 2.52
N ILE A 160 -3.53 -11.32 3.72
CA ILE A 160 -3.49 -12.52 4.55
C ILE A 160 -4.91 -12.82 5.03
N THR A 161 -5.40 -14.00 4.70
CA THR A 161 -6.78 -14.44 4.97
C THR A 161 -6.86 -15.42 6.14
N ASP A 162 -5.75 -16.04 6.50
CA ASP A 162 -5.72 -17.04 7.54
C ASP A 162 -4.29 -17.16 8.12
N TRP A 163 -4.12 -16.79 9.35
CA TRP A 163 -2.86 -16.88 10.08
C TRP A 163 -2.59 -18.26 10.67
N ASN A 164 -3.53 -19.20 10.46
CA ASN A 164 -3.44 -20.59 10.95
C ASN A 164 -3.22 -20.69 12.48
N GLY A 165 -3.86 -19.77 13.23
CA GLY A 165 -3.73 -19.72 14.69
C GLY A 165 -2.42 -19.17 15.22
N GLY A 166 -1.58 -18.57 14.36
CA GLY A 166 -0.32 -17.96 14.76
C GLY A 166 -0.49 -16.64 15.54
N ALA A 167 0.62 -16.11 16.03
CA ALA A 167 0.67 -14.97 16.93
C ALA A 167 0.16 -13.65 16.37
N LEU A 168 0.01 -13.54 15.04
CA LEU A 168 -0.43 -12.32 14.36
C LEU A 168 -1.89 -12.34 13.92
N ALA A 169 -2.71 -13.26 14.46
CA ALA A 169 -4.09 -13.53 14.03
C ALA A 169 -5.02 -12.30 14.03
N ASP A 170 -4.76 -11.33 14.89
CA ASP A 170 -5.57 -10.12 15.06
C ASP A 170 -5.16 -8.95 14.17
N ILE A 171 -4.14 -9.14 13.32
CA ILE A 171 -3.60 -8.08 12.46
C ILE A 171 -3.94 -8.39 10.99
N LEU A 172 -4.57 -7.44 10.29
CA LEU A 172 -4.73 -7.57 8.85
C LEU A 172 -3.46 -7.05 8.15
N VAL A 173 -2.83 -7.92 7.38
CA VAL A 173 -1.61 -7.60 6.63
C VAL A 173 -1.85 -7.83 5.15
N ARG A 174 -1.36 -6.92 4.33
CA ARG A 174 -1.28 -7.09 2.88
C ARG A 174 0.17 -7.18 2.44
N LEU A 175 0.44 -8.10 1.54
CA LEU A 175 1.76 -8.36 0.98
C LEU A 175 1.91 -7.72 -0.41
N THR A 176 3.15 -7.44 -0.78
CA THR A 176 3.55 -7.13 -2.16
C THR A 176 4.76 -7.96 -2.53
N TYR A 177 5.00 -8.13 -3.82
CA TYR A 177 6.19 -8.82 -4.33
C TYR A 177 7.26 -7.83 -4.80
N ALA A 178 8.49 -8.30 -4.90
CA ALA A 178 9.60 -7.54 -5.44
C ALA A 178 9.61 -7.65 -6.98
N PRO A 179 9.42 -6.54 -7.73
CA PRO A 179 9.31 -6.56 -9.19
C PRO A 179 10.52 -7.19 -9.86
N GLU A 180 11.69 -6.93 -9.31
CA GLU A 180 12.96 -7.43 -9.81
C GLU A 180 13.11 -8.96 -9.69
N ARG A 181 12.26 -9.59 -8.91
CA ARG A 181 12.19 -11.05 -8.75
C ARG A 181 11.24 -11.73 -9.74
N VAL A 182 10.47 -10.94 -10.49
CA VAL A 182 9.49 -11.43 -11.47
C VAL A 182 10.08 -11.32 -12.87
N SER A 183 10.43 -12.46 -13.46
CA SER A 183 10.99 -12.51 -14.81
C SER A 183 9.88 -12.54 -15.88
N GLY A 184 10.15 -11.96 -17.07
CA GLY A 184 9.31 -12.19 -18.25
C GLY A 184 8.03 -11.36 -18.34
N GLY A 185 7.94 -10.21 -17.67
CA GLY A 185 6.88 -9.23 -17.93
C GLY A 185 5.62 -9.36 -17.07
N GLY A 186 5.62 -10.21 -16.05
CA GLY A 186 4.48 -10.31 -15.12
C GLY A 186 4.49 -11.55 -14.24
N LEU A 187 3.58 -11.55 -13.27
CA LEU A 187 3.34 -12.73 -12.45
C LEU A 187 2.65 -13.84 -13.27
N PRO A 188 3.00 -15.11 -13.06
CA PRO A 188 2.25 -16.23 -13.62
C PRO A 188 0.77 -16.20 -13.21
N ASP A 189 -0.12 -16.65 -14.09
CA ASP A 189 -1.57 -16.73 -13.83
C ASP A 189 -1.91 -17.52 -12.57
N THR A 190 -1.06 -18.46 -12.18
CA THR A 190 -1.20 -19.25 -10.95
C THR A 190 -1.08 -18.43 -9.67
N LEU A 191 -0.57 -17.20 -9.76
CA LEU A 191 -0.38 -16.27 -8.65
C LEU A 191 -1.35 -15.07 -8.73
N LEU A 192 -2.24 -15.04 -9.73
CA LEU A 192 -3.19 -13.95 -9.94
C LEU A 192 -4.59 -14.29 -9.42
N GLY A 193 -5.37 -13.24 -9.11
CA GLY A 193 -6.76 -13.32 -8.68
C GLY A 193 -6.92 -13.63 -7.19
N ASP A 194 -8.12 -14.10 -6.83
CA ASP A 194 -8.56 -14.43 -5.47
C ASP A 194 -8.05 -15.80 -4.95
N ARG A 195 -7.10 -16.38 -5.65
CA ARG A 195 -6.54 -17.69 -5.30
C ARG A 195 -5.91 -17.66 -3.91
N ARG A 196 -6.13 -18.74 -3.16
CA ARG A 196 -5.46 -18.94 -1.87
C ARG A 196 -4.04 -19.45 -2.13
N LEU A 197 -3.06 -18.67 -1.69
CA LEU A 197 -1.64 -19.00 -1.73
C LEU A 197 -1.15 -19.30 -0.32
N SER A 198 -0.14 -20.18 -0.21
CA SER A 198 0.47 -20.50 1.07
C SER A 198 1.87 -19.88 1.21
N SER A 199 2.15 -19.36 2.40
CA SER A 199 3.44 -18.74 2.73
C SER A 199 4.64 -19.71 2.72
N ASP A 200 4.40 -21.04 2.76
CA ASP A 200 5.43 -22.07 2.72
C ASP A 200 5.70 -22.61 1.30
N SER A 201 4.95 -22.14 0.30
CA SER A 201 5.15 -22.53 -1.08
C SER A 201 6.49 -22.02 -1.63
N SER A 202 7.25 -22.91 -2.28
CA SER A 202 8.52 -22.54 -2.91
C SER A 202 8.37 -21.46 -4.00
N TYR A 203 7.25 -21.44 -4.71
CA TYR A 203 6.95 -20.40 -5.71
C TYR A 203 6.78 -19.04 -5.06
N VAL A 204 6.12 -18.99 -3.91
CA VAL A 204 5.89 -17.78 -3.12
C VAL A 204 7.21 -17.26 -2.54
N ALA A 205 8.06 -18.13 -2.04
CA ALA A 205 9.38 -17.75 -1.51
C ALA A 205 10.28 -17.06 -2.55
N ALA A 206 10.13 -17.41 -3.84
CA ALA A 206 10.90 -16.80 -4.92
C ALA A 206 10.50 -15.36 -5.25
N LEU A 207 9.30 -14.92 -4.86
CA LEU A 207 8.75 -13.60 -5.22
C LEU A 207 9.33 -12.42 -4.41
N GLY A 208 10.09 -12.68 -3.35
CA GLY A 208 10.60 -11.64 -2.46
C GLY A 208 9.47 -10.85 -1.81
N LEU A 209 8.45 -11.56 -1.30
CA LEU A 209 7.29 -10.93 -0.67
C LEU A 209 7.68 -10.17 0.59
N ARG A 210 7.03 -9.04 0.78
CA ARG A 210 7.16 -8.20 1.95
C ARG A 210 5.82 -7.57 2.33
N VAL A 211 5.71 -7.16 3.58
CA VAL A 211 4.54 -6.42 4.08
C VAL A 211 4.44 -5.09 3.35
N ARG A 212 3.27 -4.82 2.75
CA ARG A 212 2.92 -3.58 2.07
C ARG A 212 2.11 -2.64 2.94
N GLU A 213 1.18 -3.21 3.69
CA GLU A 213 0.22 -2.48 4.50
C GLU A 213 -0.13 -3.29 5.75
N ILE A 214 -0.29 -2.59 6.84
CA ILE A 214 -0.79 -3.14 8.10
C ILE A 214 -2.05 -2.38 8.48
N VAL A 215 -3.11 -3.12 8.84
CA VAL A 215 -4.34 -2.59 9.40
C VAL A 215 -4.52 -3.16 10.79
N VAL A 216 -4.59 -2.29 11.77
CA VAL A 216 -4.71 -2.62 13.20
C VAL A 216 -6.12 -2.33 13.65
N PRO A 217 -6.90 -3.32 14.12
CA PRO A 217 -8.20 -3.09 14.72
C PRO A 217 -8.06 -2.44 16.09
N LEU A 218 -8.98 -1.52 16.39
CA LEU A 218 -9.12 -0.91 17.72
C LEU A 218 -10.37 -1.46 18.44
N ARG A 219 -11.27 -2.13 17.70
CA ARG A 219 -12.46 -2.81 18.23
C ARG A 219 -13.05 -3.79 17.21
#